data_9c2cc09d68730a02cf2a6406d0ab6758
#
_entry.id   9c2cc09d68730a02cf2a6406d0ab6758
#
_cell.length_a   1.000
_cell.length_b   1.000
_cell.length_c   1.000
_cell.angle_alpha   90.00
_cell.angle_beta   90.00
_cell.angle_gamma   90.00
#
_symmetry.space_group_name_H-M   'P 1'
#
loop_
_entity.id
_entity.type
_entity.pdbx_description
1 polymer ?
#
loop_
_entity_poly.entity_id
_entity_poly.type
_entity_poly.pdbx_seq_one_letter_code
_entity_poly.pdbx_strand_id
1 'polypeptide(L)'
;LIAIIYFEQISDEKKDLEPLIKANNKIDFFIKTFPNSEYAIDLKFKKDLIQNQLAAKELFVARFYISTKKWVPAINRLKIIVNDYDQTIFIEEALHRLVEINYHLGLEDEANKYAKILGYNYNSSEWFEQSYKILNKNYKIKKNKDFLKSKNEKSFIDKILKKIR
;
A
#
# COMPACT_ATOMS: atom_id res chain seq x y z
N LEU A 1 11.23 -26.29 1.18
CA LEU A 1 12.43 -26.11 0.34
C LEU A 1 12.08 -25.48 -1.03
N ILE A 2 11.13 -26.06 -1.81
CA ILE A 2 10.74 -25.58 -3.15
C ILE A 2 10.25 -24.11 -3.11
N ALA A 3 9.41 -23.74 -2.14
CA ALA A 3 8.91 -22.38 -1.99
C ALA A 3 10.05 -21.35 -1.75
N ILE A 4 11.06 -21.74 -0.98
CA ILE A 4 12.23 -20.89 -0.70
C ILE A 4 13.08 -20.70 -1.97
N ILE A 5 13.28 -21.74 -2.76
CA ILE A 5 14.03 -21.66 -4.03
C ILE A 5 13.36 -20.66 -4.99
N TYR A 6 12.04 -20.72 -5.13
CA TYR A 6 11.30 -19.74 -5.95
C TYR A 6 11.38 -18.33 -5.37
N PHE A 7 11.36 -18.17 -4.04
CA PHE A 7 11.51 -16.89 -3.38
C PHE A 7 12.88 -16.24 -3.63
N GLU A 8 13.95 -17.02 -3.58
CA GLU A 8 15.33 -16.53 -3.81
C GLU A 8 15.62 -16.13 -5.27
N GLN A 9 14.80 -16.57 -6.22
CA GLN A 9 14.91 -16.19 -7.63
C GLN A 9 14.38 -14.78 -7.95
N ILE A 10 13.81 -14.12 -6.94
CA ILE A 10 13.20 -12.80 -7.12
C ILE A 10 14.26 -11.72 -7.06
N SER A 11 14.27 -10.86 -8.07
CA SER A 11 15.24 -9.77 -8.13
C SER A 11 14.65 -8.39 -8.43
N ASP A 12 13.46 -8.27 -9.02
CA ASP A 12 12.89 -6.96 -9.44
C ASP A 12 11.43 -7.11 -9.86
N GLU A 13 10.55 -6.14 -9.50
CA GLU A 13 9.16 -6.06 -9.94
C GLU A 13 8.98 -5.89 -11.46
N LYS A 14 10.06 -5.60 -12.17
CA LYS A 14 10.06 -5.45 -13.64
C LYS A 14 10.25 -6.76 -14.39
N LYS A 15 10.70 -7.82 -13.70
CA LYS A 15 10.95 -9.14 -14.28
C LYS A 15 9.72 -10.03 -14.28
N ASP A 16 9.90 -11.25 -14.74
CA ASP A 16 8.87 -12.28 -14.70
C ASP A 16 8.57 -12.66 -13.25
N LEU A 17 7.29 -12.57 -12.88
CA LEU A 17 6.80 -12.89 -11.54
C LEU A 17 6.20 -14.31 -11.42
N GLU A 18 6.29 -15.13 -12.48
CA GLU A 18 5.80 -16.51 -12.43
C GLU A 18 6.39 -17.31 -11.26
N PRO A 19 7.71 -17.22 -10.94
CA PRO A 19 8.28 -17.86 -9.76
C PRO A 19 7.62 -17.41 -8.45
N LEU A 20 7.29 -16.12 -8.32
CA LEU A 20 6.60 -15.59 -7.14
C LEU A 20 5.20 -16.15 -6.96
N ILE A 21 4.44 -16.23 -8.02
CA ILE A 21 3.08 -16.81 -8.01
C ILE A 21 3.17 -18.28 -7.59
N LYS A 22 4.13 -19.03 -8.13
CA LYS A 22 4.38 -20.42 -7.74
C LYS A 22 4.76 -20.55 -6.27
N ALA A 23 5.65 -19.66 -5.77
CA ALA A 23 6.05 -19.62 -4.37
C ALA A 23 4.82 -19.33 -3.47
N ASN A 24 4.05 -18.31 -3.79
CA ASN A 24 2.84 -17.94 -3.03
C ASN A 24 1.87 -19.13 -2.90
N ASN A 25 1.57 -19.81 -4.02
CA ASN A 25 0.66 -20.95 -4.04
C ASN A 25 1.18 -22.13 -3.18
N LYS A 26 2.49 -22.39 -3.21
CA LYS A 26 3.11 -23.44 -2.39
C LYS A 26 3.13 -23.09 -0.91
N ILE A 27 3.36 -21.82 -0.58
CA ILE A 27 3.31 -21.31 0.79
C ILE A 27 1.86 -21.40 1.32
N ASP A 28 0.87 -20.97 0.55
CA ASP A 28 -0.54 -21.06 0.93
C ASP A 28 -0.97 -22.48 1.21
N PHE A 29 -0.59 -23.41 0.34
CA PHE A 29 -0.85 -24.84 0.54
C PHE A 29 -0.23 -25.33 1.84
N PHE A 30 1.03 -24.99 2.12
CA PHE A 30 1.74 -25.41 3.32
C PHE A 30 1.08 -24.86 4.59
N ILE A 31 0.79 -23.56 4.63
CA ILE A 31 0.18 -22.91 5.81
C ILE A 31 -1.20 -23.48 6.10
N LYS A 32 -1.99 -23.78 5.06
CA LYS A 32 -3.32 -24.40 5.22
C LYS A 32 -3.22 -25.85 5.74
N THR A 33 -2.22 -26.59 5.29
CA THR A 33 -2.06 -28.00 5.66
C THR A 33 -1.42 -28.16 7.05
N PHE A 34 -0.47 -27.28 7.39
CA PHE A 34 0.34 -27.36 8.62
C PHE A 34 0.37 -26.02 9.38
N PRO A 35 -0.80 -25.50 9.85
CA PRO A 35 -0.90 -24.15 10.41
C PRO A 35 -0.09 -23.96 11.70
N ASN A 36 0.13 -25.03 12.47
CA ASN A 36 0.83 -25.02 13.75
C ASN A 36 2.31 -25.41 13.65
N SER A 37 2.83 -25.56 12.43
CA SER A 37 4.26 -25.85 12.22
C SER A 37 5.11 -24.63 12.59
N GLU A 38 6.29 -24.84 13.19
CA GLU A 38 7.29 -23.78 13.44
C GLU A 38 7.66 -23.01 12.17
N TYR A 39 7.64 -23.69 11.01
CA TYR A 39 7.91 -23.07 9.71
C TYR A 39 6.76 -22.18 9.19
N ALA A 40 5.56 -22.32 9.73
CA ALA A 40 4.40 -21.56 9.26
C ALA A 40 4.56 -20.05 9.51
N ILE A 41 5.22 -19.66 10.59
CA ILE A 41 5.46 -18.24 10.93
C ILE A 41 6.41 -17.61 9.91
N ASP A 42 7.55 -18.26 9.63
CA ASP A 42 8.52 -17.81 8.63
C ASP A 42 7.90 -17.74 7.22
N LEU A 43 7.10 -18.74 6.86
CA LEU A 43 6.41 -18.77 5.58
C LEU A 43 5.34 -17.70 5.44
N LYS A 44 4.64 -17.32 6.51
CA LYS A 44 3.71 -16.17 6.51
C LYS A 44 4.45 -14.87 6.20
N PHE A 45 5.57 -14.63 6.87
CA PHE A 45 6.41 -13.46 6.59
C PHE A 45 6.90 -13.43 5.13
N LYS A 46 7.37 -14.57 4.61
CA LYS A 46 7.77 -14.67 3.18
C LYS A 46 6.59 -14.42 2.23
N LYS A 47 5.39 -14.88 2.60
CA LYS A 47 4.17 -14.59 1.84
C LYS A 47 3.89 -13.11 1.77
N ASP A 48 3.99 -12.39 2.90
CA ASP A 48 3.75 -10.94 2.93
C ASP A 48 4.75 -10.20 2.02
N LEU A 49 6.02 -10.61 2.00
CA LEU A 49 7.01 -10.07 1.07
C LEU A 49 6.64 -10.34 -0.40
N ILE A 50 6.18 -11.54 -0.72
CA ILE A 50 5.73 -11.90 -2.07
C ILE A 50 4.52 -11.05 -2.47
N GLN A 51 3.53 -10.89 -1.60
CA GLN A 51 2.35 -10.08 -1.89
C GLN A 51 2.71 -8.62 -2.13
N ASN A 52 3.65 -8.06 -1.37
CA ASN A 52 4.17 -6.72 -1.64
C ASN A 52 4.84 -6.61 -3.01
N GLN A 53 5.62 -7.60 -3.44
CA GLN A 53 6.23 -7.60 -4.77
C GLN A 53 5.19 -7.69 -5.90
N LEU A 54 4.17 -8.54 -5.74
CA LEU A 54 3.08 -8.67 -6.71
C LEU A 54 2.27 -7.37 -6.80
N ALA A 55 1.94 -6.76 -5.66
CA ALA A 55 1.26 -5.46 -5.62
C ALA A 55 2.11 -4.33 -6.25
N ALA A 56 3.43 -4.32 -5.99
CA ALA A 56 4.35 -3.37 -6.60
C ALA A 56 4.32 -3.44 -8.14
N LYS A 57 4.27 -4.65 -8.69
CA LYS A 57 4.14 -4.86 -10.14
C LYS A 57 2.85 -4.28 -10.70
N GLU A 58 1.72 -4.59 -10.05
CA GLU A 58 0.42 -4.06 -10.48
C GLU A 58 0.39 -2.54 -10.41
N LEU A 59 0.97 -1.95 -9.36
CA LEU A 59 1.07 -0.50 -9.24
C LEU A 59 1.99 0.11 -10.30
N PHE A 60 3.13 -0.51 -10.59
CA PHE A 60 4.03 -0.07 -11.66
C PHE A 60 3.32 -0.03 -13.02
N VAL A 61 2.59 -1.10 -13.36
CA VAL A 61 1.81 -1.17 -14.60
C VAL A 61 0.67 -0.14 -14.60
N ALA A 62 -0.01 0.04 -13.46
CA ALA A 62 -1.06 1.06 -13.32
C ALA A 62 -0.53 2.47 -13.57
N ARG A 63 0.61 2.83 -12.97
CA ARG A 63 1.27 4.13 -13.17
C ARG A 63 1.65 4.37 -14.63
N PHE A 64 2.12 3.34 -15.34
CA PHE A 64 2.37 3.42 -16.78
C PHE A 64 1.10 3.72 -17.57
N TYR A 65 -0.02 3.05 -17.27
CA TYR A 65 -1.29 3.35 -17.92
C TYR A 65 -1.83 4.74 -17.58
N ILE A 66 -1.64 5.20 -16.35
CA ILE A 66 -1.98 6.58 -15.93
C ILE A 66 -1.18 7.60 -16.76
N SER A 67 0.13 7.42 -16.87
CA SER A 67 1.01 8.32 -17.61
C SER A 67 0.65 8.41 -19.11
N THR A 68 0.12 7.31 -19.66
CA THR A 68 -0.35 7.24 -21.05
C THR A 68 -1.84 7.54 -21.20
N LYS A 69 -2.52 8.00 -20.13
CA LYS A 69 -3.96 8.35 -20.09
C LYS A 69 -4.89 7.19 -20.49
N LYS A 70 -4.46 5.96 -20.28
CA LYS A 70 -5.27 4.75 -20.50
C LYS A 70 -5.99 4.38 -19.20
N TRP A 71 -7.11 5.07 -18.94
CA TRP A 71 -7.78 5.02 -17.65
C TRP A 71 -8.37 3.64 -17.27
N VAL A 72 -9.04 2.97 -18.23
CA VAL A 72 -9.67 1.67 -17.96
C VAL A 72 -8.65 0.59 -17.59
N PRO A 73 -7.56 0.37 -18.34
CA PRO A 73 -6.51 -0.54 -17.91
C PRO A 73 -5.88 -0.15 -16.57
N ALA A 74 -5.68 1.16 -16.29
CA ALA A 74 -5.15 1.62 -15.02
C ALA A 74 -6.07 1.23 -13.86
N ILE A 75 -7.38 1.51 -13.98
CA ILE A 75 -8.40 1.14 -12.97
C ILE A 75 -8.38 -0.36 -12.71
N ASN A 76 -8.28 -1.20 -13.75
CA ASN A 76 -8.28 -2.65 -13.60
C ASN A 76 -7.05 -3.12 -12.79
N ARG A 77 -5.86 -2.56 -13.06
CA ARG A 77 -4.64 -2.89 -12.30
C ARG A 77 -4.74 -2.43 -10.84
N LEU A 78 -5.24 -1.23 -10.58
CA LEU A 78 -5.43 -0.73 -9.22
C LEU A 78 -6.47 -1.56 -8.44
N LYS A 79 -7.54 -2.02 -9.12
CA LYS A 79 -8.54 -2.90 -8.50
C LYS A 79 -7.96 -4.25 -8.08
N ILE A 80 -6.98 -4.80 -8.81
CA ILE A 80 -6.27 -6.02 -8.40
C ILE A 80 -5.59 -5.78 -7.05
N ILE A 81 -4.92 -4.63 -6.86
CA ILE A 81 -4.29 -4.31 -5.56
C ILE A 81 -5.33 -4.25 -4.45
N VAL A 82 -6.46 -3.57 -4.69
CA VAL A 82 -7.51 -3.41 -3.68
C VAL A 82 -8.19 -4.72 -3.31
N ASN A 83 -8.35 -5.64 -4.26
CA ASN A 83 -9.07 -6.89 -4.04
C ASN A 83 -8.18 -8.03 -3.55
N ASP A 84 -6.95 -8.14 -4.08
CA ASP A 84 -6.11 -9.31 -3.90
C ASP A 84 -4.88 -9.03 -2.99
N TYR A 85 -4.53 -7.75 -2.79
CA TYR A 85 -3.33 -7.29 -2.08
C TYR A 85 -3.62 -6.17 -1.07
N ASP A 86 -4.78 -6.21 -0.43
CA ASP A 86 -5.28 -5.18 0.50
C ASP A 86 -4.43 -4.99 1.77
N GLN A 87 -3.61 -6.01 2.13
CA GLN A 87 -2.70 -5.97 3.28
C GLN A 87 -1.30 -5.45 2.95
N THR A 88 -1.07 -5.01 1.71
CA THR A 88 0.23 -4.51 1.28
C THR A 88 0.39 -3.01 1.53
N ILE A 89 1.63 -2.54 1.56
CA ILE A 89 1.95 -1.10 1.71
C ILE A 89 1.46 -0.25 0.52
N PHE A 90 1.00 -0.86 -0.56
CA PHE A 90 0.57 -0.20 -1.79
C PHE A 90 -0.93 0.09 -1.84
N ILE A 91 -1.71 -0.40 -0.87
CA ILE A 91 -3.17 -0.26 -0.85
C ILE A 91 -3.62 1.20 -0.81
N GLU A 92 -2.97 2.02 0.01
CA GLU A 92 -3.35 3.42 0.18
C GLU A 92 -3.14 4.22 -1.10
N GLU A 93 -2.00 4.05 -1.77
CA GLU A 93 -1.77 4.71 -3.07
C GLU A 93 -2.75 4.19 -4.12
N ALA A 94 -3.04 2.89 -4.16
CA ALA A 94 -3.99 2.32 -5.11
C ALA A 94 -5.39 2.92 -4.94
N LEU A 95 -5.87 3.04 -3.71
CA LEU A 95 -7.14 3.69 -3.39
C LEU A 95 -7.15 5.17 -3.81
N HIS A 96 -6.09 5.91 -3.48
CA HIS A 96 -5.94 7.30 -3.89
C HIS A 96 -5.98 7.47 -5.42
N ARG A 97 -5.23 6.66 -6.17
CA ARG A 97 -5.25 6.71 -7.64
C ARG A 97 -6.62 6.36 -8.22
N LEU A 98 -7.37 5.47 -7.59
CA LEU A 98 -8.75 5.20 -7.98
C LEU A 98 -9.65 6.41 -7.73
N VAL A 99 -9.47 7.16 -6.64
CA VAL A 99 -10.18 8.43 -6.40
C VAL A 99 -9.85 9.44 -7.50
N GLU A 100 -8.56 9.68 -7.78
CA GLU A 100 -8.12 10.62 -8.82
C GLU A 100 -8.74 10.31 -10.18
N ILE A 101 -8.60 9.06 -10.64
CA ILE A 101 -9.03 8.66 -11.97
C ILE A 101 -10.56 8.75 -12.10
N ASN A 102 -11.30 8.22 -11.12
CA ASN A 102 -12.77 8.26 -11.18
C ASN A 102 -13.29 9.70 -11.12
N TYR A 103 -12.71 10.55 -10.27
CA TYR A 103 -13.06 11.96 -10.21
C TYR A 103 -12.77 12.68 -11.56
N HIS A 104 -11.60 12.41 -12.16
CA HIS A 104 -11.22 12.97 -13.47
C HIS A 104 -12.19 12.55 -14.58
N LEU A 105 -12.74 11.34 -14.50
CA LEU A 105 -13.72 10.81 -15.45
C LEU A 105 -15.16 11.28 -15.17
N GLY A 106 -15.40 12.08 -14.11
CA GLY A 106 -16.71 12.51 -13.69
C GLY A 106 -17.54 11.44 -12.96
N LEU A 107 -16.91 10.33 -12.56
CA LEU A 107 -17.52 9.23 -11.81
C LEU A 107 -17.43 9.51 -10.29
N GLU A 108 -18.11 10.57 -9.85
CA GLU A 108 -17.99 11.08 -8.48
C GLU A 108 -18.41 10.06 -7.43
N ASP A 109 -19.44 9.26 -7.66
CA ASP A 109 -19.89 8.22 -6.73
C ASP A 109 -18.81 7.15 -6.50
N GLU A 110 -18.16 6.69 -7.56
CA GLU A 110 -17.06 5.74 -7.44
C GLU A 110 -15.84 6.37 -6.77
N ALA A 111 -15.51 7.63 -7.09
CA ALA A 111 -14.44 8.36 -6.40
C ALA A 111 -14.71 8.47 -4.90
N ASN A 112 -15.93 8.85 -4.51
CA ASN A 112 -16.36 8.94 -3.11
C ASN A 112 -16.31 7.58 -2.39
N LYS A 113 -16.65 6.49 -3.06
CA LYS A 113 -16.56 5.13 -2.51
C LYS A 113 -15.13 4.77 -2.10
N TYR A 114 -14.14 4.97 -3.00
CA TYR A 114 -12.75 4.69 -2.67
C TYR A 114 -12.18 5.65 -1.62
N ALA A 115 -12.57 6.91 -1.65
CA ALA A 115 -12.19 7.87 -0.61
C ALA A 115 -12.74 7.51 0.78
N LYS A 116 -13.97 6.97 0.85
CA LYS A 116 -14.54 6.48 2.12
C LYS A 116 -13.77 5.27 2.65
N ILE A 117 -13.37 4.33 1.78
CA ILE A 117 -12.55 3.16 2.18
C ILE A 117 -11.21 3.66 2.73
N LEU A 118 -10.56 4.60 2.03
CA LEU A 118 -9.29 5.19 2.45
C LEU A 118 -9.45 5.93 3.79
N GLY A 119 -10.51 6.72 3.95
CA GLY A 119 -10.77 7.47 5.19
C GLY A 119 -11.14 6.60 6.38
N TYR A 120 -11.82 5.49 6.16
CA TYR A 120 -12.19 4.56 7.23
C TYR A 120 -10.97 3.78 7.76
N ASN A 121 -10.11 3.29 6.87
CA ASN A 121 -8.99 2.43 7.23
C ASN A 121 -7.67 3.19 7.46
N TYR A 122 -7.45 4.35 6.79
CA TYR A 122 -6.16 5.04 6.69
C TYR A 122 -6.31 6.56 6.86
N ASN A 123 -7.09 7.00 7.84
CA ASN A 123 -7.49 8.40 8.05
C ASN A 123 -6.34 9.38 8.40
N SER A 124 -5.16 8.88 8.73
CA SER A 124 -3.97 9.68 9.05
C SER A 124 -2.94 9.71 7.93
N SER A 125 -3.20 9.04 6.80
CA SER A 125 -2.24 8.95 5.72
C SER A 125 -2.24 10.19 4.83
N GLU A 126 -1.10 10.46 4.20
CA GLU A 126 -0.96 11.52 3.21
C GLU A 126 -1.90 11.29 2.00
N TRP A 127 -2.09 10.04 1.60
CA TRP A 127 -2.99 9.65 0.50
C TRP A 127 -4.46 9.98 0.80
N PHE A 128 -4.87 9.80 2.06
CA PHE A 128 -6.19 10.23 2.52
C PHE A 128 -6.37 11.74 2.37
N GLU A 129 -5.42 12.53 2.85
CA GLU A 129 -5.48 13.99 2.75
C GLU A 129 -5.53 14.47 1.29
N GLN A 130 -4.72 13.88 0.42
CA GLN A 130 -4.71 14.20 -1.01
C GLN A 130 -6.04 13.86 -1.68
N SER A 131 -6.63 12.70 -1.38
CA SER A 131 -7.92 12.28 -1.91
C SER A 131 -9.05 13.22 -1.49
N TYR A 132 -9.07 13.63 -0.23
CA TYR A 132 -10.07 14.57 0.26
C TYR A 132 -9.93 15.98 -0.32
N LYS A 133 -8.72 16.42 -0.63
CA LYS A 133 -8.49 17.68 -1.35
C LYS A 133 -9.05 17.66 -2.77
N ILE A 134 -9.01 16.51 -3.44
CA ILE A 134 -9.59 16.35 -4.78
C ILE A 134 -11.12 16.50 -4.72
N LEU A 135 -11.76 15.81 -3.78
CA LEU A 135 -13.22 15.79 -3.65
C LEU A 135 -13.79 17.08 -3.05
N ASN A 136 -13.06 17.73 -2.15
CA ASN A 136 -13.48 18.92 -1.44
C ASN A 136 -12.49 20.06 -1.64
N LYS A 137 -12.76 20.96 -2.58
CA LYS A 137 -11.93 22.18 -2.81
C LYS A 137 -11.75 23.05 -1.55
N ASN A 138 -12.66 22.94 -0.58
CA ASN A 138 -12.64 23.68 0.69
C ASN A 138 -12.01 22.88 1.85
N TYR A 139 -11.49 21.70 1.62
CA TYR A 139 -10.87 20.89 2.66
C TYR A 139 -9.60 21.55 3.17
N LYS A 140 -9.67 22.10 4.40
CA LYS A 140 -8.49 22.60 5.13
C LYS A 140 -8.03 21.52 6.10
N ILE A 141 -6.81 21.05 5.95
CA ILE A 141 -6.17 20.15 6.88
C ILE A 141 -6.18 20.79 8.27
N LYS A 142 -6.87 20.19 9.22
CA LYS A 142 -6.63 20.48 10.64
C LYS A 142 -5.24 19.90 10.95
N LYS A 143 -4.19 20.71 10.82
CA LYS A 143 -2.87 20.36 11.34
C LYS A 143 -3.05 20.07 12.83
N ASN A 144 -2.95 18.80 13.21
CA ASN A 144 -3.01 18.41 14.60
C ASN A 144 -1.90 19.15 15.33
N LYS A 145 -2.27 20.06 16.25
CA LYS A 145 -1.31 20.80 17.09
C LYS A 145 -0.45 19.86 17.95
N ASP A 146 -0.84 18.61 18.06
CA ASP A 146 -0.11 17.59 18.82
C ASP A 146 1.22 17.17 18.17
N PHE A 147 1.35 17.26 16.84
CA PHE A 147 2.64 17.06 16.15
C PHE A 147 3.67 18.16 16.46
N LEU A 148 3.20 19.36 16.79
CA LEU A 148 4.08 20.47 17.19
C LEU A 148 4.54 20.34 18.65
N LYS A 149 3.78 19.65 19.53
CA LYS A 149 4.23 19.34 20.90
C LYS A 149 5.44 18.40 20.89
N SER A 150 5.44 17.35 20.06
CA SER A 150 6.56 16.41 19.96
C SER A 150 7.88 17.09 19.50
N LYS A 151 7.78 18.13 18.65
CA LYS A 151 8.94 18.92 18.22
C LYS A 151 9.48 19.83 19.34
N ASN A 152 8.56 20.33 20.19
CA ASN A 152 8.95 21.13 21.36
C ASN A 152 9.56 20.27 22.49
N GLU A 153 9.11 19.02 22.63
CA GLU A 153 9.72 18.08 23.59
C GLU A 153 11.15 17.66 23.20
N LYS A 154 11.41 17.43 21.89
CA LYS A 154 12.79 17.21 21.41
C LYS A 154 13.69 18.43 21.67
N SER A 155 13.20 19.64 21.42
CA SER A 155 13.92 20.87 21.73
C SER A 155 14.14 21.06 23.24
N PHE A 156 13.25 20.56 24.08
CA PHE A 156 13.39 20.59 25.54
C PHE A 156 14.44 19.59 26.03
N ILE A 157 14.45 18.39 25.46
CA ILE A 157 15.46 17.34 25.77
C ILE A 157 16.85 17.82 25.34
N ASP A 158 16.99 18.44 24.17
CA ASP A 158 18.27 19.02 23.72
C ASP A 158 18.79 20.14 24.63
N LYS A 159 17.89 20.94 25.22
CA LYS A 159 18.25 21.96 26.20
C LYS A 159 18.73 21.37 27.54
N ILE A 160 18.14 20.26 27.97
CA ILE A 160 18.56 19.54 29.19
C ILE A 160 19.92 18.88 28.95
N LEU A 161 20.14 18.22 27.81
CA LEU A 161 21.40 17.57 27.47
C LEU A 161 22.57 18.57 27.33
N LYS A 162 22.32 19.81 26.91
CA LYS A 162 23.32 20.89 26.88
C LYS A 162 23.67 21.46 28.26
N LYS A 163 22.83 21.21 29.27
CA LYS A 163 23.07 21.72 30.64
C LYS A 163 23.84 20.72 31.52
N ILE A 164 23.96 19.47 31.07
CA ILE A 164 24.62 18.34 31.77
C ILE A 164 26.06 18.14 31.22
N ARG A 165 26.44 18.90 30.21
CA ARG A 165 27.79 18.96 29.63
C ARG A 165 28.52 20.23 30.09
#